data_ec79c755c5e7150e4b836d3b39934800
#
_entry.id   ec79c755c5e7150e4b836d3b39934800
#
_cell.length_a   1.000
_cell.length_b   1.000
_cell.length_c   1.000
_cell.angle_alpha   90.00
_cell.angle_beta   90.00
_cell.angle_gamma   90.00
#
_symmetry.space_group_name_H-M   'P 1'
#
loop_
_entity.id
_entity.type
_entity.pdbx_description
1 polymer ?
#
loop_
_entity_poly.entity_id
_entity_poly.type
_entity_poly.pdbx_seq_one_letter_code
_entity_poly.pdbx_strand_id
1 'polypeptide(L)'
;DRLGYDAEKIKVIQGDSRRSPAGNTGGARMTVIQGSATAQAAEQILERAKPLAGDVLECDPSELVFEEGIFRHAQSNKTIAIEHLAQTLFAEDKPHPFDIKHVYTTDGPSFPYGCHIVEVEIDKATLVPQIKKYSVTDDVGGVINPDTLAGQIHGGIAQGIGQALYENLVFDETGQCLSGSLMD
;
A
#
# COMPACT_ATOMS: atom_id res chain seq x y z
N ASP A 1 8.05 4.16 -9.93
CA ASP A 1 7.86 3.81 -11.35
C ASP A 1 7.14 4.91 -12.14
N ARG A 2 5.91 5.36 -11.72
CA ARG A 2 5.09 6.32 -12.51
C ARG A 2 5.78 7.64 -12.82
N LEU A 3 6.53 8.20 -11.88
CA LEU A 3 7.24 9.46 -12.07
C LEU A 3 8.67 9.28 -12.61
N GLY A 4 9.14 8.05 -12.83
CA GLY A 4 10.50 7.76 -13.24
C GLY A 4 11.55 8.32 -12.28
N TYR A 5 11.20 8.49 -10.99
CA TYR A 5 12.03 9.09 -9.96
C TYR A 5 12.70 8.00 -9.13
N ASP A 6 13.93 8.24 -8.72
CA ASP A 6 14.68 7.31 -7.88
C ASP A 6 14.00 7.11 -6.51
N ALA A 7 13.66 5.87 -6.19
CA ALA A 7 12.97 5.52 -4.96
C ALA A 7 13.76 5.90 -3.69
N GLU A 8 15.09 5.86 -3.74
CA GLU A 8 15.94 6.24 -2.62
C GLU A 8 15.87 7.75 -2.27
N LYS A 9 15.47 8.57 -3.23
CA LYS A 9 15.26 10.01 -3.04
C LYS A 9 13.86 10.35 -2.52
N ILE A 10 12.95 9.37 -2.43
CA ILE A 10 11.57 9.58 -1.98
C ILE A 10 11.50 9.42 -0.47
N LYS A 11 11.15 10.50 0.23
CA LYS A 11 10.88 10.46 1.66
C LYS A 11 9.40 10.20 1.94
N VAL A 12 9.10 9.02 2.48
CA VAL A 12 7.76 8.68 2.96
C VAL A 12 7.55 9.27 4.35
N ILE A 13 6.47 10.04 4.53
CA ILE A 13 6.06 10.61 5.81
C ILE A 13 4.71 10.01 6.17
N GLN A 14 4.64 9.32 7.30
CA GLN A 14 3.42 8.72 7.82
C GLN A 14 3.34 8.91 9.34
N GLY A 15 2.15 8.76 9.91
CA GLY A 15 1.94 8.91 11.35
C GLY A 15 2.01 10.36 11.87
N ASP A 16 2.02 11.35 11.00
CA ASP A 16 1.96 12.77 11.35
C ASP A 16 0.58 13.34 11.05
N SER A 17 -0.24 13.50 12.09
CA SER A 17 -1.62 14.00 11.98
C SER A 17 -1.72 15.44 11.46
N ARG A 18 -0.64 16.20 11.43
CA ARG A 18 -0.60 17.56 10.86
C ARG A 18 -0.50 17.53 9.33
N ARG A 19 -0.03 16.41 8.76
CA ARG A 19 0.26 16.27 7.34
C ARG A 19 -0.66 15.27 6.65
N SER A 20 -1.14 14.27 7.40
CA SER A 20 -1.99 13.22 6.87
C SER A 20 -3.34 13.20 7.60
N PRO A 21 -4.46 13.17 6.90
CA PRO A 21 -5.76 12.99 7.54
C PRO A 21 -5.80 11.67 8.30
N ALA A 22 -6.59 11.65 9.37
CA ALA A 22 -6.83 10.42 10.12
C ALA A 22 -7.52 9.38 9.25
N GLY A 23 -7.06 8.15 9.34
CA GLY A 23 -7.64 6.99 8.68
C GLY A 23 -7.37 5.74 9.51
N ASN A 24 -8.17 4.71 9.30
CA ASN A 24 -7.95 3.42 9.94
C ASN A 24 -7.40 2.40 8.95
N THR A 25 -6.57 1.50 9.46
CA THR A 25 -6.10 0.32 8.74
C THR A 25 -6.92 -0.87 9.18
N GLY A 26 -7.49 -1.61 8.25
CA GLY A 26 -8.27 -2.82 8.55
C GLY A 26 -8.44 -3.66 7.29
N GLY A 27 -8.55 -4.99 7.44
CA GLY A 27 -8.76 -5.93 6.35
C GLY A 27 -7.68 -5.93 5.28
N ALA A 28 -6.41 -5.66 5.65
CA ALA A 28 -5.23 -5.62 4.76
C ALA A 28 -5.38 -4.71 3.50
N ARG A 29 -6.27 -3.71 3.54
CA ARG A 29 -6.65 -2.88 2.39
C ARG A 29 -5.70 -1.71 2.09
N MET A 30 -4.60 -1.54 2.83
CA MET A 30 -3.71 -0.39 2.68
C MET A 30 -3.10 -0.31 1.28
N THR A 31 -2.70 -1.44 0.70
CA THR A 31 -2.16 -1.46 -0.66
C THR A 31 -3.18 -0.95 -1.68
N VAL A 32 -4.44 -1.35 -1.56
CA VAL A 32 -5.52 -0.88 -2.44
C VAL A 32 -5.79 0.61 -2.24
N ILE A 33 -5.98 1.06 -1.00
CA ILE A 33 -6.39 2.44 -0.71
C ILE A 33 -5.24 3.42 -0.91
N GLN A 34 -4.13 3.22 -0.20
CA GLN A 34 -3.00 4.16 -0.28
C GLN A 34 -2.20 4.01 -1.57
N GLY A 35 -2.06 2.79 -2.08
CA GLY A 35 -1.42 2.55 -3.35
C GLY A 35 -2.15 3.25 -4.49
N SER A 36 -3.48 3.14 -4.54
CA SER A 36 -4.31 3.83 -5.56
C SER A 36 -4.26 5.34 -5.38
N ALA A 37 -4.37 5.85 -4.13
CA ALA A 37 -4.24 7.27 -3.87
C ALA A 37 -2.89 7.83 -4.35
N THR A 38 -1.81 7.12 -4.07
CA THR A 38 -0.45 7.51 -4.50
C THR A 38 -0.30 7.47 -6.01
N ALA A 39 -0.84 6.43 -6.66
CA ALA A 39 -0.80 6.31 -8.12
C ALA A 39 -1.57 7.45 -8.81
N GLN A 40 -2.77 7.76 -8.32
CA GLN A 40 -3.58 8.85 -8.87
C GLN A 40 -2.97 10.23 -8.59
N ALA A 41 -2.37 10.43 -7.42
CA ALA A 41 -1.63 11.66 -7.13
C ALA A 41 -0.43 11.84 -8.09
N ALA A 42 0.29 10.76 -8.39
CA ALA A 42 1.37 10.80 -9.37
C ALA A 42 0.87 11.13 -10.78
N GLU A 43 -0.27 10.60 -11.20
CA GLU A 43 -0.91 10.95 -12.47
C GLU A 43 -1.28 12.44 -12.53
N GLN A 44 -1.89 12.98 -11.48
CA GLN A 44 -2.19 14.41 -11.39
C GLN A 44 -0.94 15.29 -11.45
N ILE A 45 0.19 14.83 -10.87
CA ILE A 45 1.47 15.53 -11.02
C ILE A 45 1.86 15.60 -12.50
N LEU A 46 1.79 14.47 -13.22
CA LEU A 46 2.14 14.42 -14.64
C LEU A 46 1.21 15.28 -15.50
N GLU A 47 -0.09 15.27 -15.24
CA GLU A 47 -1.08 16.12 -15.91
C GLU A 47 -0.77 17.60 -15.71
N ARG A 48 -0.39 18.02 -14.49
CA ARG A 48 0.02 19.40 -14.21
C ARG A 48 1.40 19.73 -14.76
N ALA A 49 2.32 18.78 -14.75
CA ALA A 49 3.68 18.98 -15.22
C ALA A 49 3.76 19.17 -16.74
N LYS A 50 2.93 18.48 -17.50
CA LYS A 50 2.98 18.47 -18.95
C LYS A 50 2.85 19.87 -19.59
N PRO A 51 1.83 20.71 -19.27
CA PRO A 51 1.76 22.08 -19.78
C PRO A 51 2.93 22.94 -19.31
N LEU A 52 3.35 22.82 -18.04
CA LEU A 52 4.47 23.58 -17.50
C LEU A 52 5.81 23.21 -18.17
N ALA A 53 5.98 21.95 -18.54
CA ALA A 53 7.13 21.51 -19.33
C ALA A 53 7.08 22.08 -20.76
N GLY A 54 5.88 22.21 -21.35
CA GLY A 54 5.67 22.87 -22.63
C GLY A 54 6.09 24.34 -22.60
N ASP A 55 5.68 25.05 -21.55
CA ASP A 55 6.09 26.45 -21.35
C ASP A 55 7.61 26.62 -21.24
N VAL A 56 8.27 25.75 -20.42
CA VAL A 56 9.73 25.81 -20.24
C VAL A 56 10.50 25.41 -21.50
N LEU A 57 9.98 24.45 -22.25
CA LEU A 57 10.60 23.98 -23.50
C LEU A 57 10.19 24.81 -24.73
N GLU A 58 9.26 25.77 -24.55
CA GLU A 58 8.71 26.59 -25.63
C GLU A 58 8.17 25.72 -26.77
N CYS A 59 7.24 24.80 -26.44
CA CYS A 59 6.60 23.90 -27.41
C CYS A 59 5.16 23.55 -26.97
N ASP A 60 4.38 23.00 -27.91
CA ASP A 60 3.03 22.55 -27.60
C ASP A 60 3.10 21.34 -26.62
N PRO A 61 2.40 21.36 -25.48
CA PRO A 61 2.36 20.24 -24.55
C PRO A 61 1.91 18.91 -25.19
N SER A 62 1.06 18.95 -26.24
CA SER A 62 0.61 17.76 -26.95
C SER A 62 1.74 17.01 -27.65
N GLU A 63 2.82 17.69 -28.02
CA GLU A 63 4.02 17.14 -28.65
C GLU A 63 5.02 16.54 -27.64
N LEU A 64 4.73 16.65 -26.33
CA LEU A 64 5.58 16.10 -25.29
C LEU A 64 5.19 14.65 -24.95
N VAL A 65 6.17 13.78 -24.90
CA VAL A 65 6.10 12.41 -24.37
C VAL A 65 6.85 12.36 -23.05
N PHE A 66 6.25 11.71 -22.05
CA PHE A 66 6.92 11.49 -20.74
C PHE A 66 7.38 10.04 -20.64
N GLU A 67 8.65 9.84 -20.45
CA GLU A 67 9.26 8.52 -20.25
C GLU A 67 10.41 8.62 -19.25
N GLU A 68 10.48 7.68 -18.33
CA GLU A 68 11.59 7.54 -17.35
C GLU A 68 11.93 8.85 -16.61
N GLY A 69 10.91 9.62 -16.23
CA GLY A 69 11.10 10.88 -15.50
C GLY A 69 11.44 12.09 -16.35
N ILE A 70 11.42 11.97 -17.68
CA ILE A 70 11.83 13.02 -18.61
C ILE A 70 10.71 13.32 -19.60
N PHE A 71 10.36 14.61 -19.73
CA PHE A 71 9.56 15.11 -20.84
C PHE A 71 10.45 15.30 -22.06
N ARG A 72 10.06 14.72 -23.19
CA ARG A 72 10.78 14.81 -24.49
C ARG A 72 9.86 15.38 -25.54
N HIS A 73 10.33 16.33 -26.29
CA HIS A 73 9.63 16.83 -27.46
C HIS A 73 9.80 15.84 -28.62
N ALA A 74 8.68 15.41 -29.22
CA ALA A 74 8.69 14.34 -30.23
C ALA A 74 9.49 14.67 -31.50
N GLN A 75 9.60 15.95 -31.87
CA GLN A 75 10.19 16.39 -33.14
C GLN A 75 11.51 17.17 -32.97
N SER A 76 12.04 17.30 -31.75
CA SER A 76 13.28 18.00 -31.45
C SER A 76 14.06 17.32 -30.34
N ASN A 77 15.28 17.76 -30.08
CA ASN A 77 16.13 17.26 -28.99
C ASN A 77 15.82 17.96 -27.64
N LYS A 78 14.76 18.76 -27.55
CA LYS A 78 14.40 19.44 -26.30
C LYS A 78 13.90 18.43 -25.29
N THR A 79 14.46 18.45 -24.08
CA THR A 79 14.05 17.58 -22.97
C THR A 79 14.14 18.29 -21.65
N ILE A 80 13.33 17.89 -20.69
CA ILE A 80 13.42 18.33 -19.30
C ILE A 80 13.06 17.20 -18.34
N ALA A 81 13.91 16.95 -17.36
CA ALA A 81 13.61 16.01 -16.28
C ALA A 81 12.57 16.62 -15.33
N ILE A 82 11.65 15.81 -14.81
CA ILE A 82 10.61 16.26 -13.87
C ILE A 82 11.20 16.89 -12.62
N GLU A 83 12.36 16.38 -12.14
CA GLU A 83 13.10 16.95 -11.03
C GLU A 83 13.58 18.38 -11.33
N HIS A 84 14.15 18.59 -12.50
CA HIS A 84 14.62 19.91 -12.93
C HIS A 84 13.46 20.88 -13.16
N LEU A 85 12.37 20.39 -13.75
CA LEU A 85 11.14 21.16 -13.89
C LEU A 85 10.61 21.63 -12.53
N ALA A 86 10.56 20.71 -11.54
CA ALA A 86 10.14 21.05 -10.18
C ALA A 86 11.04 22.13 -9.55
N GLN A 87 12.35 22.01 -9.71
CA GLN A 87 13.31 23.04 -9.22
C GLN A 87 13.09 24.39 -9.90
N THR A 88 12.85 24.42 -11.19
CA THR A 88 12.61 25.64 -11.99
C THR A 88 11.32 26.34 -11.54
N LEU A 89 10.31 25.58 -11.11
CA LEU A 89 9.02 26.08 -10.69
C LEU A 89 8.97 26.47 -9.20
N PHE A 90 10.04 26.24 -8.46
CA PHE A 90 10.09 26.54 -7.03
C PHE A 90 10.09 28.05 -6.79
N ALA A 91 9.21 28.53 -5.90
CA ALA A 91 9.16 29.88 -5.41
C ALA A 91 8.90 29.88 -3.89
N GLU A 92 9.68 30.60 -3.11
CA GLU A 92 9.60 30.58 -1.63
C GLU A 92 8.24 30.96 -1.06
N ASP A 93 7.54 31.88 -1.70
CA ASP A 93 6.29 32.46 -1.19
C ASP A 93 5.01 31.84 -1.81
N LYS A 94 5.11 30.75 -2.57
CA LYS A 94 3.98 30.14 -3.26
C LYS A 94 3.93 28.63 -3.05
N PRO A 95 2.72 28.04 -2.96
CA PRO A 95 2.57 26.60 -3.01
C PRO A 95 3.19 26.04 -4.28
N HIS A 96 3.95 24.94 -4.14
CA HIS A 96 4.55 24.32 -5.30
C HIS A 96 3.47 23.70 -6.20
N PRO A 97 3.54 23.85 -7.55
CA PRO A 97 2.52 23.30 -8.47
C PRO A 97 2.31 21.78 -8.33
N PHE A 98 3.33 21.05 -7.85
CA PHE A 98 3.28 19.61 -7.62
C PHE A 98 2.88 19.24 -6.19
N ASP A 99 2.52 20.20 -5.34
CA ASP A 99 1.89 19.90 -4.05
C ASP A 99 0.46 19.45 -4.28
N ILE A 100 0.27 18.12 -4.23
CA ILE A 100 -1.02 17.45 -4.51
C ILE A 100 -1.57 16.86 -3.22
N LYS A 101 -2.80 17.21 -2.90
CA LYS A 101 -3.59 16.51 -1.89
C LYS A 101 -4.65 15.68 -2.61
N HIS A 102 -4.55 14.36 -2.49
CA HIS A 102 -5.47 13.43 -3.12
C HIS A 102 -6.08 12.47 -2.12
N VAL A 103 -7.36 12.24 -2.23
CA VAL A 103 -8.11 11.26 -1.44
C VAL A 103 -8.72 10.25 -2.41
N TYR A 104 -8.37 8.99 -2.22
CA TYR A 104 -8.96 7.90 -2.98
C TYR A 104 -10.15 7.32 -2.25
N THR A 105 -11.26 7.15 -2.96
CA THR A 105 -12.45 6.46 -2.47
C THR A 105 -12.73 5.27 -3.39
N THR A 106 -12.94 4.10 -2.81
CA THR A 106 -13.31 2.90 -3.58
C THR A 106 -14.80 2.92 -3.90
N ASP A 107 -15.17 2.38 -5.06
CA ASP A 107 -16.58 2.20 -5.44
C ASP A 107 -17.27 1.09 -4.65
N GLY A 108 -16.51 0.29 -3.91
CA GLY A 108 -17.00 -0.81 -3.08
C GLY A 108 -15.88 -1.60 -2.43
N PRO A 109 -16.24 -2.58 -1.58
CA PRO A 109 -15.26 -3.47 -0.98
C PRO A 109 -14.65 -4.43 -2.00
N SER A 110 -13.36 -4.73 -1.85
CA SER A 110 -12.67 -5.79 -2.57
C SER A 110 -12.39 -6.95 -1.63
N PHE A 111 -12.54 -8.16 -2.12
CA PHE A 111 -12.33 -9.37 -1.34
C PHE A 111 -11.34 -10.29 -2.07
N PRO A 112 -10.24 -10.71 -1.42
CA PRO A 112 -9.50 -11.87 -1.86
C PRO A 112 -10.34 -13.13 -1.60
N TYR A 113 -10.07 -14.20 -2.33
CA TYR A 113 -10.66 -15.52 -2.08
C TYR A 113 -9.62 -16.60 -2.26
N GLY A 114 -9.84 -17.72 -1.58
CA GLY A 114 -8.89 -18.81 -1.64
C GLY A 114 -9.39 -20.08 -0.99
N CYS A 115 -8.49 -21.05 -0.88
CA CYS A 115 -8.76 -22.33 -0.24
C CYS A 115 -7.60 -22.66 0.72
N HIS A 116 -7.96 -23.02 1.94
CA HIS A 116 -7.03 -23.45 2.97
C HIS A 116 -7.32 -24.91 3.33
N ILE A 117 -6.29 -25.77 3.30
CA ILE A 117 -6.38 -27.17 3.65
C ILE A 117 -5.40 -27.47 4.76
N VAL A 118 -5.90 -28.05 5.85
CA VAL A 118 -5.09 -28.36 7.04
C VAL A 118 -5.16 -29.86 7.32
N GLU A 119 -4.00 -30.51 7.41
CA GLU A 119 -3.86 -31.89 7.87
C GLU A 119 -3.56 -31.88 9.38
N VAL A 120 -4.41 -32.51 10.16
CA VAL A 120 -4.30 -32.55 11.62
C VAL A 120 -4.20 -33.99 12.08
N GLU A 121 -3.26 -34.29 12.97
CA GLU A 121 -3.16 -35.54 13.70
C GLU A 121 -3.52 -35.32 15.17
N ILE A 122 -4.35 -36.20 15.72
CA ILE A 122 -4.69 -36.17 17.15
C ILE A 122 -3.89 -37.27 17.87
N ASP A 123 -3.06 -36.86 18.81
CA ASP A 123 -2.34 -37.79 19.68
C ASP A 123 -3.36 -38.59 20.51
N LYS A 124 -3.33 -39.93 20.41
CA LYS A 124 -4.33 -40.79 21.05
C LYS A 124 -4.20 -40.85 22.57
N ALA A 125 -3.04 -40.56 23.13
CA ALA A 125 -2.81 -40.63 24.56
C ALA A 125 -3.15 -39.31 25.25
N THR A 126 -2.83 -38.19 24.61
CA THR A 126 -3.01 -36.84 25.17
C THR A 126 -4.22 -36.10 24.62
N LEU A 127 -4.79 -36.57 23.50
CA LEU A 127 -5.85 -35.92 22.71
C LEU A 127 -5.46 -34.54 22.18
N VAL A 128 -4.17 -34.21 22.15
CA VAL A 128 -3.66 -32.94 21.66
C VAL A 128 -3.61 -32.97 20.14
N PRO A 129 -4.24 -32.00 19.43
CA PRO A 129 -4.14 -31.88 17.99
C PRO A 129 -2.77 -31.33 17.57
N GLN A 130 -2.21 -31.90 16.50
CA GLN A 130 -0.96 -31.44 15.89
C GLN A 130 -1.20 -31.13 14.42
N ILE A 131 -0.86 -29.91 13.98
CA ILE A 131 -0.89 -29.55 12.58
C ILE A 131 0.31 -30.19 11.89
N LYS A 132 0.07 -31.12 10.96
CA LYS A 132 1.12 -31.78 10.17
C LYS A 132 1.45 -31.04 8.91
N LYS A 133 0.44 -30.42 8.29
CA LYS A 133 0.61 -29.65 7.06
C LYS A 133 -0.47 -28.58 6.96
N TYR A 134 -0.08 -27.44 6.44
CA TYR A 134 -0.98 -26.37 6.08
C TYR A 134 -0.73 -25.99 4.63
N SER A 135 -1.73 -26.06 3.79
CA SER A 135 -1.65 -25.70 2.37
C SER A 135 -2.66 -24.60 2.06
N VAL A 136 -2.22 -23.59 1.35
CA VAL A 136 -3.07 -22.44 1.00
C VAL A 136 -2.88 -22.09 -0.48
N THR A 137 -3.97 -21.70 -1.11
CA THR A 137 -3.99 -21.08 -2.44
C THR A 137 -4.96 -19.91 -2.39
N ASP A 138 -4.44 -18.70 -2.59
CA ASP A 138 -5.22 -17.47 -2.54
C ASP A 138 -5.13 -16.73 -3.87
N ASP A 139 -6.25 -16.15 -4.29
CA ASP A 139 -6.32 -15.16 -5.36
C ASP A 139 -6.51 -13.77 -4.70
N VAL A 140 -5.48 -12.98 -4.79
CA VAL A 140 -5.43 -11.62 -4.23
C VAL A 140 -5.38 -10.54 -5.31
N GLY A 141 -5.55 -10.93 -6.58
CA GLY A 141 -5.37 -10.04 -7.74
C GLY A 141 -3.90 -9.74 -8.03
N GLY A 142 -3.60 -8.52 -8.45
CA GLY A 142 -2.24 -8.10 -8.77
C GLY A 142 -1.34 -8.02 -7.53
N VAL A 143 -0.26 -8.78 -7.53
CA VAL A 143 0.72 -8.78 -6.42
C VAL A 143 1.69 -7.60 -6.59
N ILE A 144 1.62 -6.63 -5.68
CA ILE A 144 2.51 -5.46 -5.68
C ILE A 144 3.83 -5.77 -4.97
N ASN A 145 3.77 -6.45 -3.82
CA ASN A 145 4.94 -6.84 -3.04
C ASN A 145 4.75 -8.26 -2.51
N PRO A 146 5.49 -9.26 -3.03
CA PRO A 146 5.35 -10.66 -2.65
C PRO A 146 5.67 -10.92 -1.17
N ASP A 147 6.68 -10.26 -0.62
CA ASP A 147 7.11 -10.49 0.78
C ASP A 147 6.06 -9.99 1.76
N THR A 148 5.49 -8.81 1.49
CA THR A 148 4.40 -8.25 2.31
C THR A 148 3.15 -9.12 2.22
N LEU A 149 2.82 -9.63 1.02
CA LEU A 149 1.70 -10.54 0.82
C LEU A 149 1.90 -11.83 1.60
N ALA A 150 3.06 -12.47 1.51
CA ALA A 150 3.38 -13.68 2.27
C ALA A 150 3.23 -13.43 3.77
N GLY A 151 3.72 -12.29 4.27
CA GLY A 151 3.54 -11.87 5.67
C GLY A 151 2.08 -11.73 6.09
N GLN A 152 1.22 -11.18 5.23
CA GLN A 152 -0.22 -11.07 5.50
C GLN A 152 -0.90 -12.45 5.57
N ILE A 153 -0.58 -13.36 4.66
CA ILE A 153 -1.14 -14.72 4.64
C ILE A 153 -0.68 -15.49 5.87
N HIS A 154 0.62 -15.50 6.18
CA HIS A 154 1.16 -16.17 7.36
C HIS A 154 0.58 -15.61 8.66
N GLY A 155 0.44 -14.29 8.76
CA GLY A 155 -0.15 -13.63 9.93
C GLY A 155 -1.61 -14.02 10.14
N GLY A 156 -2.42 -14.08 9.07
CA GLY A 156 -3.81 -14.54 9.15
C GLY A 156 -3.92 -16.01 9.57
N ILE A 157 -3.07 -16.88 9.03
CA ILE A 157 -3.01 -18.30 9.41
C ILE A 157 -2.61 -18.45 10.90
N ALA A 158 -1.58 -17.73 11.35
CA ALA A 158 -1.13 -17.78 12.73
C ALA A 158 -2.22 -17.33 13.71
N GLN A 159 -2.96 -16.26 13.37
CA GLN A 159 -4.09 -15.80 14.18
C GLN A 159 -5.20 -16.86 14.25
N GLY A 160 -5.55 -17.49 13.12
CA GLY A 160 -6.55 -18.56 13.10
C GLY A 160 -6.13 -19.79 13.91
N ILE A 161 -4.86 -20.19 13.86
CA ILE A 161 -4.31 -21.28 14.68
C ILE A 161 -4.36 -20.89 16.16
N GLY A 162 -3.97 -19.67 16.50
CA GLY A 162 -4.04 -19.15 17.88
C GLY A 162 -5.45 -19.28 18.43
N GLN A 163 -6.43 -18.75 17.72
CA GLN A 163 -7.85 -18.82 18.13
C GLN A 163 -8.36 -20.26 18.26
N ALA A 164 -7.95 -21.16 17.35
CA ALA A 164 -8.46 -22.53 17.34
C ALA A 164 -7.85 -23.42 18.43
N LEU A 165 -6.58 -23.22 18.77
CA LEU A 165 -5.81 -24.17 19.59
C LEU A 165 -5.34 -23.61 20.93
N TYR A 166 -5.21 -22.28 21.07
CA TYR A 166 -4.54 -21.67 22.23
C TYR A 166 -5.34 -20.61 22.96
N GLU A 167 -6.09 -19.78 22.23
CA GLU A 167 -6.81 -18.65 22.83
C GLU A 167 -8.11 -19.15 23.47
N ASN A 168 -8.22 -19.01 24.80
CA ASN A 168 -9.43 -19.35 25.54
C ASN A 168 -9.71 -18.30 26.63
N LEU A 169 -10.84 -17.61 26.51
CA LEU A 169 -11.32 -16.70 27.55
C LEU A 169 -12.18 -17.46 28.53
N VAL A 170 -11.66 -17.64 29.76
CA VAL A 170 -12.34 -18.32 30.84
C VAL A 170 -12.90 -17.29 31.82
N PHE A 171 -14.19 -17.41 32.16
CA PHE A 171 -14.84 -16.59 33.16
C PHE A 171 -15.36 -17.45 34.31
N ASP A 172 -15.33 -16.92 35.53
CA ASP A 172 -15.98 -17.54 36.69
C ASP A 172 -17.49 -17.26 36.68
N GLU A 173 -18.19 -17.83 37.68
CA GLU A 173 -19.64 -17.69 37.83
C GLU A 173 -20.09 -16.23 38.07
N THR A 174 -19.18 -15.37 38.50
CA THR A 174 -19.46 -13.93 38.73
C THR A 174 -19.17 -13.06 37.50
N GLY A 175 -18.64 -13.65 36.42
CA GLY A 175 -18.25 -12.94 35.21
C GLY A 175 -16.85 -12.34 35.26
N GLN A 176 -16.05 -12.70 36.25
CA GLN A 176 -14.64 -12.30 36.30
C GLN A 176 -13.80 -13.10 35.30
N CYS A 177 -13.04 -12.42 34.45
CA CYS A 177 -12.11 -13.07 33.54
C CYS A 177 -10.94 -13.69 34.33
N LEU A 178 -10.73 -15.01 34.18
CA LEU A 178 -9.65 -15.75 34.83
C LEU A 178 -8.40 -15.87 33.96
N SER A 179 -8.53 -15.76 32.63
CA SER A 179 -7.44 -15.79 31.65
C SER A 179 -7.18 -14.38 31.12
N GLY A 180 -6.86 -13.43 32.02
CA GLY A 180 -6.73 -12.01 31.70
C GLY A 180 -5.31 -11.51 31.50
N SER A 181 -4.30 -12.40 31.56
CA SER A 181 -2.90 -12.04 31.40
C SER A 181 -2.25 -12.76 30.20
N LEU A 182 -1.09 -12.27 29.76
CA LEU A 182 -0.30 -12.93 28.71
C LEU A 182 0.36 -14.27 29.16
N MET A 183 0.16 -14.63 30.42
CA MET A 183 0.71 -15.84 31.02
C MET A 183 -0.32 -16.98 31.12
N ASP A 184 -1.59 -16.69 30.78
CA ASP A 184 -2.71 -17.63 30.90
C ASP A 184 -2.98 -18.37 29.59
#